data_c0a5a8aa199a8dce72ec8ef6c36053d0
#
_entry.id   c0a5a8aa199a8dce72ec8ef6c36053d0
#
_cell.length_a   1.000
_cell.length_b   1.000
_cell.length_c   1.000
_cell.angle_alpha   90.00
_cell.angle_beta   90.00
_cell.angle_gamma   90.00
#
_symmetry.space_group_name_H-M   'P 1'
#
loop_
_entity.id
_entity.type
_entity.pdbx_description
1 polymer ?
#
loop_
_entity_poly.entity_id
_entity_poly.type
_entity_poly.pdbx_seq_one_letter_code
_entity_poly.pdbx_strand_id
1 'polypeptide(L)'
;MLATDASPPVPLNVASPDCAEEFFAGAAVRCVTLRHAASLAELREVLERCLDDPAQTVTLDLIGHSTRGHRLLRLGRTPIDMLDPHVAGFFHALARDQLLTRLQVTAVRLLGCETAVTDAGQRTLRMLSHTVRLPVFGTRKPLFKSHSNSAGFDPAFAHILIEAAATRAGHGAGPVRSP
;
A
#
# COMPACT_ATOMS: atom_id res chain seq x y z
N MET A 1 -0.36 33.11 -10.92
CA MET A 1 -0.64 31.71 -10.51
C MET A 1 0.50 31.28 -9.61
N LEU A 2 0.28 31.29 -8.29
CA LEU A 2 1.26 30.82 -7.32
C LEU A 2 1.14 29.28 -7.33
N ALA A 3 2.22 28.61 -7.77
CA ALA A 3 2.35 27.18 -7.56
C ALA A 3 2.37 26.97 -6.05
N THR A 4 1.35 26.32 -5.52
CA THR A 4 1.34 25.83 -4.14
C THR A 4 2.47 24.80 -4.06
N ASP A 5 3.52 25.18 -3.38
CA ASP A 5 4.66 24.32 -3.04
C ASP A 5 4.16 23.29 -2.01
N ALA A 6 3.41 22.31 -2.50
CA ALA A 6 2.90 21.24 -1.67
C ALA A 6 4.10 20.37 -1.30
N SER A 7 4.49 20.39 -0.03
CA SER A 7 5.50 19.48 0.48
C SER A 7 5.18 18.04 0.08
N PRO A 8 6.18 17.24 -0.30
CA PRO A 8 5.94 15.86 -0.68
C PRO A 8 5.29 15.07 0.47
N PRO A 9 4.39 14.13 0.17
CA PRO A 9 3.72 13.34 1.20
C PRO A 9 4.73 12.55 2.03
N VAL A 10 4.56 12.58 3.35
CA VAL A 10 5.40 11.83 4.28
C VAL A 10 4.94 10.36 4.33
N PRO A 11 5.85 9.37 4.26
CA PRO A 11 5.45 7.97 4.35
C PRO A 11 5.05 7.59 5.78
N LEU A 12 3.83 7.03 5.94
CA LEU A 12 3.42 6.30 7.14
C LEU A 12 3.81 4.83 6.94
N ASN A 13 4.93 4.46 7.55
CA ASN A 13 5.50 3.13 7.38
C ASN A 13 4.92 2.17 8.43
N VAL A 14 4.23 1.12 7.98
CA VAL A 14 3.73 0.05 8.83
C VAL A 14 4.33 -1.28 8.39
N ALA A 15 5.22 -1.84 9.21
CA ALA A 15 5.93 -3.07 8.92
C ALA A 15 5.33 -4.27 9.65
N SER A 16 5.33 -5.41 8.97
CA SER A 16 5.10 -6.70 9.61
C SER A 16 6.27 -7.01 10.56
N PRO A 17 6.04 -7.48 11.81
CA PRO A 17 7.10 -7.73 12.77
C PRO A 17 8.13 -8.77 12.30
N ASP A 18 7.72 -9.74 11.47
CA ASP A 18 8.61 -10.78 10.93
C ASP A 18 9.59 -10.26 9.87
N CYS A 19 9.43 -9.01 9.43
CA CYS A 19 10.39 -8.32 8.55
C CYS A 19 11.47 -7.55 9.32
N ALA A 20 11.26 -7.34 10.62
CA ALA A 20 12.06 -6.40 11.41
C ALA A 20 13.49 -6.90 11.65
N GLU A 21 13.72 -8.22 11.71
CA GLU A 21 14.99 -8.72 12.24
C GLU A 21 16.14 -8.75 11.23
N GLU A 22 15.90 -9.01 9.95
CA GLU A 22 16.99 -9.14 8.97
C GLU A 22 17.05 -8.00 7.94
N PHE A 23 15.89 -7.55 7.46
CA PHE A 23 15.81 -6.58 6.38
C PHE A 23 15.74 -5.14 6.88
N PHE A 24 14.98 -4.93 7.96
CA PHE A 24 14.71 -3.59 8.49
C PHE A 24 15.53 -3.23 9.74
N ALA A 25 16.25 -4.14 10.38
CA ALA A 25 17.00 -3.83 11.61
C ALA A 25 17.91 -2.60 11.45
N GLY A 26 18.57 -2.48 10.28
CA GLY A 26 19.37 -1.29 9.96
C GLY A 26 18.56 -0.09 9.45
N ALA A 27 17.44 -0.31 8.77
CA ALA A 27 16.57 0.73 8.23
C ALA A 27 15.50 1.16 9.25
N ALA A 28 14.95 0.23 10.04
CA ALA A 28 13.98 0.50 11.09
C ALA A 28 14.52 1.43 12.19
N VAL A 29 15.78 1.25 12.57
CA VAL A 29 16.46 2.17 13.50
C VAL A 29 16.61 3.57 12.92
N ARG A 30 16.57 3.71 11.59
CA ARG A 30 16.70 4.99 10.89
C ARG A 30 15.36 5.61 10.50
N CYS A 31 14.28 4.81 10.44
CA CYS A 31 12.97 5.27 10.03
C CYS A 31 12.18 5.76 11.25
N VAL A 32 12.16 7.05 11.48
CA VAL A 32 11.51 7.69 12.64
C VAL A 32 9.99 7.41 12.68
N THR A 33 9.37 7.14 11.53
CA THR A 33 7.91 6.94 11.40
C THR A 33 7.50 5.49 11.31
N LEU A 34 8.40 4.53 11.57
CA LEU A 34 8.08 3.11 11.49
C LEU A 34 7.14 2.68 12.61
N ARG A 35 6.04 2.04 12.23
CA ARG A 35 5.09 1.36 13.10
C ARG A 35 5.08 -0.13 12.78
N HIS A 36 4.53 -0.94 13.67
CA HIS A 36 4.42 -2.40 13.48
C HIS A 36 2.97 -2.85 13.57
N ALA A 37 2.59 -3.81 12.71
CA ALA A 37 1.32 -4.50 12.77
C ALA A 37 1.51 -5.96 12.34
N ALA A 38 1.14 -6.91 13.21
CA ALA A 38 1.18 -8.35 12.95
C ALA A 38 -0.15 -8.88 12.39
N SER A 39 -1.18 -8.04 12.35
CA SER A 39 -2.53 -8.41 11.91
C SER A 39 -3.26 -7.20 11.33
N LEU A 40 -4.39 -7.46 10.66
CA LEU A 40 -5.27 -6.40 10.17
C LEU A 40 -5.89 -5.58 11.32
N ALA A 41 -6.19 -6.21 12.44
CA ALA A 41 -6.69 -5.52 13.63
C ALA A 41 -5.66 -4.52 14.17
N GLU A 42 -4.42 -4.96 14.34
CA GLU A 42 -3.32 -4.08 14.78
C GLU A 42 -3.04 -2.97 13.75
N LEU A 43 -3.14 -3.28 12.44
CA LEU A 43 -3.03 -2.24 11.40
C LEU A 43 -4.08 -1.16 11.61
N ARG A 44 -5.34 -1.54 11.89
CA ARG A 44 -6.40 -0.57 12.16
C ARG A 44 -6.08 0.29 13.38
N GLU A 45 -5.65 -0.32 14.48
CA GLU A 45 -5.26 0.40 15.70
C GLU A 45 -4.10 1.38 15.46
N VAL A 46 -3.12 0.98 14.64
CA VAL A 46 -2.01 1.87 14.25
C VAL A 46 -2.54 3.07 13.49
N LEU A 47 -3.41 2.85 12.49
CA LEU A 47 -3.99 3.92 11.70
C LEU A 47 -4.86 4.86 12.54
N GLU A 48 -5.67 4.32 13.46
CA GLU A 48 -6.51 5.12 14.34
C GLU A 48 -5.69 6.01 15.27
N ARG A 49 -4.59 5.50 15.83
CA ARG A 49 -3.66 6.29 16.65
C ARG A 49 -2.97 7.41 15.87
N CYS A 50 -2.76 7.25 14.57
CA CYS A 50 -2.17 8.29 13.74
C CYS A 50 -3.14 9.45 13.43
N LEU A 51 -4.44 9.33 13.75
CA LEU A 51 -5.39 10.44 13.61
C LEU A 51 -5.14 11.59 14.58
N ASP A 52 -4.42 11.33 15.67
CA ASP A 52 -4.12 12.35 16.69
C ASP A 52 -3.05 13.36 16.21
N ASP A 53 -2.37 13.08 15.08
CA ASP A 53 -1.40 13.98 14.45
C ASP A 53 -1.72 14.21 12.95
N PRO A 54 -2.76 15.01 12.65
CA PRO A 54 -3.35 15.09 11.32
C PRO A 54 -2.67 16.06 10.34
N ALA A 55 -1.47 16.55 10.64
CA ALA A 55 -0.96 17.76 9.99
C ALA A 55 -0.33 17.59 8.60
N GLN A 56 -0.17 16.39 8.04
CA GLN A 56 0.53 16.20 6.77
C GLN A 56 -0.13 15.14 5.87
N THR A 57 -0.13 15.40 4.55
CA THR A 57 -0.45 14.39 3.53
C THR A 57 0.52 13.22 3.64
N VAL A 58 0.01 12.00 3.65
CA VAL A 58 0.84 10.80 3.83
C VAL A 58 0.68 9.80 2.67
N THR A 59 1.70 8.97 2.45
CA THR A 59 1.55 7.68 1.76
C THR A 59 1.50 6.58 2.80
N LEU A 60 0.59 5.63 2.68
CA LEU A 60 0.56 4.45 3.54
C LEU A 60 1.45 3.36 2.94
N ASP A 61 2.55 3.05 3.61
CA ASP A 61 3.49 2.01 3.24
C ASP A 61 3.28 0.77 4.10
N LEU A 62 2.73 -0.28 3.51
CA LEU A 62 2.65 -1.59 4.14
C LEU A 62 3.88 -2.40 3.75
N ILE A 63 4.69 -2.77 4.73
CA ILE A 63 6.00 -3.38 4.53
C ILE A 63 5.99 -4.79 5.09
N GLY A 64 6.35 -5.79 4.27
CA GLY A 64 6.29 -7.17 4.69
C GLY A 64 6.96 -8.14 3.72
N HIS A 65 7.14 -9.39 4.16
CA HIS A 65 7.50 -10.47 3.25
C HIS A 65 6.36 -10.79 2.29
N SER A 66 6.70 -11.26 1.10
CA SER A 66 5.72 -11.78 0.15
C SER A 66 5.55 -13.29 0.29
N THR A 67 4.34 -13.79 -0.01
CA THR A 67 4.08 -15.23 -0.10
C THR A 67 4.90 -15.87 -1.23
N ARG A 68 5.29 -17.14 -1.09
CA ARG A 68 6.15 -17.82 -2.06
C ARG A 68 5.50 -17.98 -3.44
N GLY A 69 4.23 -18.38 -3.49
CA GLY A 69 3.56 -18.68 -4.76
C GLY A 69 2.99 -17.45 -5.45
N HIS A 70 2.16 -16.69 -4.73
CA HIS A 70 1.40 -15.59 -5.31
C HIS A 70 2.03 -14.21 -5.15
N ARG A 71 3.17 -14.11 -4.45
CA ARG A 71 3.87 -12.85 -4.18
C ARG A 71 2.99 -11.78 -3.51
N LEU A 72 2.00 -12.21 -2.73
CA LEU A 72 1.16 -11.31 -1.95
C LEU A 72 1.91 -10.84 -0.71
N LEU A 73 1.82 -9.55 -0.40
CA LEU A 73 2.35 -9.01 0.85
C LEU A 73 1.69 -9.71 2.05
N ARG A 74 2.44 -9.96 3.12
CA ARG A 74 1.91 -10.46 4.38
C ARG A 74 2.07 -9.43 5.50
N LEU A 75 1.05 -9.32 6.34
CA LEU A 75 1.16 -8.74 7.67
C LEU A 75 1.11 -9.91 8.68
N GLY A 76 2.22 -10.18 9.35
CA GLY A 76 2.39 -11.38 10.13
C GLY A 76 2.14 -12.64 9.29
N ARG A 77 1.08 -13.37 9.64
CA ARG A 77 0.68 -14.59 8.91
C ARG A 77 -0.38 -14.35 7.85
N THR A 78 -0.99 -13.17 7.80
CA THR A 78 -2.12 -12.86 6.91
C THR A 78 -1.62 -12.31 5.57
N PRO A 79 -1.80 -13.03 4.45
CA PRO A 79 -1.59 -12.47 3.12
C PRO A 79 -2.62 -11.36 2.85
N ILE A 80 -2.19 -10.28 2.26
CA ILE A 80 -3.10 -9.25 1.74
C ILE A 80 -3.63 -9.75 0.40
N ASP A 81 -4.68 -10.56 0.44
CA ASP A 81 -5.39 -11.06 -0.73
C ASP A 81 -6.82 -10.54 -0.73
N MET A 82 -7.16 -9.70 -1.71
CA MET A 82 -8.50 -9.12 -1.82
C MET A 82 -9.58 -10.12 -2.25
N LEU A 83 -9.22 -11.38 -2.56
CA LEU A 83 -10.19 -12.48 -2.70
C LEU A 83 -10.54 -13.13 -1.37
N ASP A 84 -9.72 -12.96 -0.33
CA ASP A 84 -10.08 -13.38 1.02
C ASP A 84 -11.16 -12.44 1.57
N PRO A 85 -12.36 -12.96 1.93
CA PRO A 85 -13.46 -12.13 2.43
C PRO A 85 -13.11 -11.34 3.70
N HIS A 86 -12.24 -11.87 4.56
CA HIS A 86 -11.79 -11.19 5.77
C HIS A 86 -10.90 -9.99 5.42
N VAL A 87 -9.95 -10.16 4.51
CA VAL A 87 -9.08 -9.08 4.04
C VAL A 87 -9.88 -8.03 3.28
N ALA A 88 -10.73 -8.45 2.34
CA ALA A 88 -11.59 -7.53 1.60
C ALA A 88 -12.54 -6.76 2.54
N GLY A 89 -13.18 -7.45 3.48
CA GLY A 89 -14.04 -6.85 4.49
C GLY A 89 -13.33 -5.79 5.33
N PHE A 90 -12.09 -6.04 5.72
CA PHE A 90 -11.25 -5.09 6.43
C PHE A 90 -11.04 -3.79 5.63
N PHE A 91 -10.58 -3.88 4.38
CA PHE A 91 -10.36 -2.69 3.56
C PHE A 91 -11.65 -1.96 3.18
N HIS A 92 -12.75 -2.68 2.98
CA HIS A 92 -14.07 -2.07 2.84
C HIS A 92 -14.48 -1.29 4.11
N ALA A 93 -14.20 -1.81 5.29
CA ALA A 93 -14.46 -1.11 6.55
C ALA A 93 -13.60 0.16 6.67
N LEU A 94 -12.31 0.10 6.34
CA LEU A 94 -11.45 1.30 6.33
C LEU A 94 -12.00 2.38 5.37
N ALA A 95 -12.47 1.98 4.19
CA ALA A 95 -13.04 2.89 3.20
C ALA A 95 -14.36 3.49 3.67
N ARG A 96 -15.28 2.67 4.20
CA ARG A 96 -16.58 3.11 4.74
C ARG A 96 -16.39 4.10 5.89
N ASP A 97 -15.46 3.81 6.79
CA ASP A 97 -15.16 4.63 7.97
C ASP A 97 -14.30 5.85 7.60
N GLN A 98 -13.96 6.01 6.32
CA GLN A 98 -13.14 7.09 5.76
C GLN A 98 -11.78 7.26 6.46
N LEU A 99 -11.24 6.18 7.04
CA LEU A 99 -10.06 6.26 7.88
C LEU A 99 -8.83 6.76 7.10
N LEU A 100 -8.62 6.26 5.87
CA LEU A 100 -7.52 6.71 5.03
C LEU A 100 -7.69 8.16 4.57
N THR A 101 -8.92 8.60 4.30
CA THR A 101 -9.22 10.00 3.95
C THR A 101 -8.94 10.94 5.11
N ARG A 102 -9.36 10.57 6.32
CA ARG A 102 -9.12 11.35 7.54
C ARG A 102 -7.63 11.47 7.87
N LEU A 103 -6.85 10.44 7.53
CA LEU A 103 -5.39 10.44 7.64
C LEU A 103 -4.70 11.19 6.48
N GLN A 104 -5.45 11.76 5.55
CA GLN A 104 -4.93 12.41 4.34
C GLN A 104 -4.01 11.50 3.51
N VAL A 105 -4.30 10.18 3.49
CA VAL A 105 -3.56 9.22 2.66
C VAL A 105 -3.83 9.51 1.19
N THR A 106 -2.77 9.69 0.42
CA THR A 106 -2.82 9.97 -1.02
C THR A 106 -2.52 8.75 -1.88
N ALA A 107 -1.83 7.76 -1.33
CA ALA A 107 -1.53 6.51 -2.00
C ALA A 107 -1.24 5.40 -0.99
N VAL A 108 -1.43 4.13 -1.41
CA VAL A 108 -1.05 2.94 -0.64
C VAL A 108 0.04 2.20 -1.41
N ARG A 109 1.12 1.79 -0.74
CA ARG A 109 2.20 1.01 -1.34
C ARG A 109 2.34 -0.34 -0.62
N LEU A 110 2.27 -1.44 -1.37
CA LEU A 110 2.51 -2.78 -0.86
C LEU A 110 3.98 -3.14 -1.08
N LEU A 111 4.80 -2.81 -0.11
CA LEU A 111 6.27 -2.93 -0.15
C LEU A 111 6.70 -4.33 0.32
N GLY A 112 6.55 -5.30 -0.54
CA GLY A 112 7.08 -6.67 -0.42
C GLY A 112 7.86 -7.05 -1.66
N CYS A 113 8.40 -8.27 -1.69
CA CYS A 113 9.15 -8.73 -2.86
C CYS A 113 8.20 -9.11 -4.01
N GLU A 114 8.26 -8.35 -5.12
CA GLU A 114 7.55 -8.67 -6.37
C GLU A 114 6.01 -8.71 -6.24
N THR A 115 5.45 -7.86 -5.38
CA THR A 115 4.00 -7.83 -5.10
C THR A 115 3.12 -7.46 -6.30
N ALA A 116 3.70 -6.93 -7.37
CA ALA A 116 2.99 -6.60 -8.61
C ALA A 116 3.33 -7.50 -9.80
N VAL A 117 4.07 -8.61 -9.59
CA VAL A 117 4.56 -9.44 -10.71
C VAL A 117 3.58 -10.53 -11.11
N THR A 118 2.84 -11.11 -10.16
CA THR A 118 1.89 -12.18 -10.42
C THR A 118 0.49 -11.68 -10.72
N ASP A 119 -0.33 -12.48 -11.40
CA ASP A 119 -1.75 -12.16 -11.63
C ASP A 119 -2.50 -11.95 -10.32
N ALA A 120 -2.20 -12.75 -9.30
CA ALA A 120 -2.79 -12.60 -7.96
C ALA A 120 -2.40 -11.26 -7.33
N GLY A 121 -1.13 -10.88 -7.41
CA GLY A 121 -0.64 -9.58 -6.93
C GLY A 121 -1.31 -8.42 -7.66
N GLN A 122 -1.31 -8.43 -8.98
CA GLN A 122 -1.93 -7.38 -9.79
C GLN A 122 -3.44 -7.28 -9.56
N ARG A 123 -4.14 -8.41 -9.42
CA ARG A 123 -5.56 -8.44 -9.07
C ARG A 123 -5.80 -7.80 -7.71
N THR A 124 -5.01 -8.17 -6.71
CA THR A 124 -5.10 -7.61 -5.35
C THR A 124 -4.90 -6.10 -5.38
N LEU A 125 -3.88 -5.60 -6.08
CA LEU A 125 -3.64 -4.16 -6.22
C LEU A 125 -4.85 -3.44 -6.84
N ARG A 126 -5.43 -3.99 -7.93
CA ARG A 126 -6.61 -3.39 -8.59
C ARG A 126 -7.83 -3.37 -7.68
N MET A 127 -8.14 -4.49 -7.03
CA MET A 127 -9.29 -4.59 -6.13
C MET A 127 -9.14 -3.65 -4.94
N LEU A 128 -7.95 -3.59 -4.37
CA LEU A 128 -7.64 -2.68 -3.27
C LEU A 128 -7.79 -1.22 -3.69
N SER A 129 -7.20 -0.83 -4.83
CA SER A 129 -7.32 0.54 -5.37
C SER A 129 -8.77 0.94 -5.60
N HIS A 130 -9.59 0.02 -6.16
CA HIS A 130 -11.01 0.24 -6.33
C HIS A 130 -11.75 0.43 -5.00
N THR A 131 -11.41 -0.40 -4.00
CA THR A 131 -12.05 -0.37 -2.67
C THR A 131 -11.74 0.91 -1.91
N VAL A 132 -10.45 1.29 -1.83
CA VAL A 132 -10.03 2.46 -1.05
C VAL A 132 -10.10 3.77 -1.85
N ARG A 133 -10.30 3.70 -3.17
CA ARG A 133 -10.35 4.84 -4.12
C ARG A 133 -9.08 5.69 -4.11
N LEU A 134 -7.94 5.04 -3.94
CA LEU A 134 -6.62 5.64 -3.96
C LEU A 134 -5.71 4.89 -4.95
N PRO A 135 -4.67 5.54 -5.49
CA PRO A 135 -3.58 4.84 -6.16
C PRO A 135 -2.97 3.79 -5.25
N VAL A 136 -2.82 2.56 -5.76
CA VAL A 136 -2.19 1.46 -5.04
C VAL A 136 -1.02 0.95 -5.85
N PHE A 137 0.14 0.85 -5.22
CA PHE A 137 1.38 0.43 -5.85
C PHE A 137 1.87 -0.88 -5.26
N GLY A 138 2.44 -1.72 -6.10
CA GLY A 138 3.22 -2.88 -5.71
C GLY A 138 4.61 -2.85 -6.33
N THR A 139 5.48 -3.74 -5.94
CA THR A 139 6.86 -3.84 -6.42
C THR A 139 6.97 -4.86 -7.55
N ARG A 140 7.79 -4.55 -8.57
CA ARG A 140 8.12 -5.47 -9.66
C ARG A 140 9.45 -6.19 -9.49
N LYS A 141 10.19 -5.87 -8.42
CA LYS A 141 11.49 -6.45 -8.08
C LYS A 141 11.54 -6.77 -6.59
N PRO A 142 12.43 -7.66 -6.18
CA PRO A 142 12.75 -7.86 -4.76
C PRO A 142 13.17 -6.53 -4.11
N LEU A 143 12.71 -6.31 -2.88
CA LEU A 143 13.15 -5.19 -2.08
C LEU A 143 14.44 -5.53 -1.34
N PHE A 144 15.34 -4.54 -1.27
CA PHE A 144 16.60 -4.61 -0.53
C PHE A 144 16.71 -3.43 0.42
N LYS A 145 17.57 -3.53 1.43
CA LYS A 145 17.88 -2.44 2.39
C LYS A 145 18.25 -1.12 1.70
N SER A 146 18.93 -1.21 0.55
CA SER A 146 19.31 -0.04 -0.25
C SER A 146 18.15 0.74 -0.84
N HIS A 147 16.93 0.15 -0.88
CA HIS A 147 15.74 0.81 -1.39
C HIS A 147 15.03 1.68 -0.34
N SER A 148 15.60 1.78 0.86
CA SER A 148 15.02 2.57 1.95
C SER A 148 16.04 3.54 2.53
N ASN A 149 15.57 4.69 2.98
CA ASN A 149 16.33 5.69 3.70
C ASN A 149 15.71 5.98 5.09
N SER A 150 16.11 7.05 5.75
CA SER A 150 15.58 7.42 7.07
C SER A 150 14.08 7.78 7.09
N ALA A 151 13.50 8.11 5.95
CA ALA A 151 12.06 8.42 5.85
C ALA A 151 11.20 7.19 5.46
N GLY A 152 11.80 6.10 4.99
CA GLY A 152 11.13 4.91 4.49
C GLY A 152 11.60 4.53 3.10
N PHE A 153 10.69 4.12 2.22
CA PHE A 153 11.02 3.78 0.83
C PHE A 153 11.56 5.01 0.08
N ASP A 154 12.78 4.87 -0.47
CA ASP A 154 13.47 5.97 -1.13
C ASP A 154 12.84 6.29 -2.50
N PRO A 155 12.40 7.53 -2.73
CA PRO A 155 11.83 7.96 -4.01
C PRO A 155 12.73 7.73 -5.23
N ALA A 156 14.05 7.66 -5.08
CA ALA A 156 14.99 7.32 -6.15
C ALA A 156 14.69 5.95 -6.77
N PHE A 157 14.05 5.05 -6.04
CA PHE A 157 13.65 3.73 -6.49
C PHE A 157 12.18 3.65 -6.93
N ALA A 158 11.47 4.76 -7.10
CA ALA A 158 10.08 4.77 -7.55
C ALA A 158 9.84 3.98 -8.85
N HIS A 159 10.88 3.84 -9.69
CA HIS A 159 10.83 3.07 -10.93
C HIS A 159 10.59 1.55 -10.73
N ILE A 160 10.77 1.01 -9.52
CA ILE A 160 10.42 -0.39 -9.21
C ILE A 160 8.96 -0.57 -8.79
N LEU A 161 8.23 0.51 -8.55
CA LEU A 161 6.81 0.47 -8.22
C LEU A 161 5.98 0.38 -9.50
N ILE A 162 4.91 -0.40 -9.44
CA ILE A 162 3.88 -0.49 -10.48
C ILE A 162 2.57 -0.08 -9.83
N GLU A 163 1.93 0.92 -10.42
CA GLU A 163 0.57 1.29 -10.05
C GLU A 163 -0.43 0.23 -10.54
N ALA A 164 -1.46 -0.03 -9.74
CA ALA A 164 -2.58 -0.83 -10.17
C ALA A 164 -3.21 -0.21 -11.42
N ALA A 165 -3.20 -0.94 -12.55
CA ALA A 165 -3.82 -0.44 -13.77
C ALA A 165 -5.29 -0.14 -13.51
N ALA A 166 -5.70 1.10 -13.75
CA ALA A 166 -7.11 1.47 -13.72
C ALA A 166 -7.86 0.56 -14.69
N THR A 167 -8.89 -0.12 -14.22
CA THR A 167 -9.78 -0.86 -15.11
C THR A 167 -10.41 0.17 -16.03
N ARG A 168 -9.99 0.20 -17.29
CA ARG A 168 -10.71 0.99 -18.31
C ARG A 168 -12.14 0.48 -18.29
N ALA A 169 -13.06 1.27 -17.76
CA ALA A 169 -14.49 1.05 -17.94
C ALA A 169 -14.72 0.94 -19.45
N GLY A 170 -15.12 -0.25 -19.90
CA GLY A 170 -15.31 -0.54 -21.31
C GLY A 170 -16.35 0.42 -21.90
N HIS A 171 -15.89 1.39 -22.64
CA HIS A 171 -16.71 2.10 -23.64
C HIS A 171 -16.83 1.15 -24.85
N GLY A 172 -17.72 0.17 -24.69
CA GLY A 172 -18.11 -0.77 -25.73
C GLY A 172 -19.61 -0.73 -25.92
N ALA A 173 -20.17 0.40 -26.29
CA ALA A 173 -21.48 0.45 -26.92
C ALA A 173 -21.28 1.03 -28.33
N GLY A 174 -20.84 0.18 -29.26
CA GLY A 174 -20.93 0.47 -30.67
C GLY A 174 -22.41 0.61 -31.07
N PRO A 175 -22.77 1.54 -31.96
CA PRO A 175 -24.15 1.70 -32.40
C PRO A 175 -24.59 0.45 -33.17
N VAL A 176 -25.64 -0.18 -32.67
CA VAL A 176 -26.40 -1.20 -33.43
C VAL A 176 -26.96 -0.53 -34.65
N ARG A 177 -26.43 -0.86 -35.83
CA ARG A 177 -27.10 -0.58 -37.10
C ARG A 177 -28.23 -1.60 -37.26
N SER A 178 -29.44 -1.12 -37.17
CA SER A 178 -30.61 -1.88 -37.62
C SER A 178 -30.74 -1.80 -39.13
N PRO A 179 -31.30 -2.84 -39.77
CA PRO A 179 -31.42 -2.98 -41.25
C PRO A 179 -32.42 -2.04 -41.90
#